data_e4170de3b7a099f129aefdd05d1d6d3b
#
_entry.id   e4170de3b7a099f129aefdd05d1d6d3b
#
_cell.length_a   1.000
_cell.length_b   1.000
_cell.length_c   1.000
_cell.angle_alpha   90.00
_cell.angle_beta   90.00
_cell.angle_gamma   90.00
#
_symmetry.space_group_name_H-M   'P 1'
#
loop_
_entity.id
_entity.type
_entity.pdbx_description
1 polymer ?
#
loop_
_entity_poly.entity_id
_entity_poly.type
_entity_poly.pdbx_seq_one_letter_code
_entity_poly.pdbx_strand_id
1 'polypeptide(L)'
;MPPPLLLRHSRKKSFELDEVHFIRSWLERPLATGAVTPSGRMLARTMAHYVDPARGGPVIELGPGTGPVTEALVEHGIDPARLILVEFNPRFCQLLRARFPASTVVQGDAYGLRRVIAPVLRQPAAAVVSGLPLFTKPLRTRLRLLREAFSVLRPGAPFVQFTYAVVPPIPKALAGVSAEASERIWMNLPPARVWVYRKG
;
A
#
# COMPACT_ATOMS: atom_id res chain seq x y z
N MET A 1 25.88 8.28 34.19
CA MET A 1 26.45 7.81 32.90
C MET A 1 25.30 7.44 31.97
N PRO A 2 25.14 8.01 30.79
CA PRO A 2 24.13 7.56 29.83
C PRO A 2 24.61 6.26 29.15
N PRO A 3 23.71 5.31 28.79
CA PRO A 3 24.09 4.08 28.14
C PRO A 3 24.58 4.32 26.70
N PRO A 4 25.49 3.49 26.18
CA PRO A 4 26.17 3.73 24.91
C PRO A 4 25.24 3.63 23.70
N LEU A 5 25.41 4.54 22.77
CA LEU A 5 24.69 4.72 21.51
C LEU A 5 24.66 3.49 20.56
N LEU A 6 25.46 2.48 20.82
CA LEU A 6 25.62 1.28 19.97
C LEU A 6 24.42 0.32 19.98
N LEU A 7 23.60 0.31 21.02
CA LEU A 7 22.45 -0.59 21.15
C LEU A 7 21.21 -0.13 20.33
N ARG A 8 21.16 1.14 19.93
CA ARG A 8 20.03 1.68 19.15
C ARG A 8 20.07 1.30 17.67
N HIS A 9 21.24 1.09 17.10
CA HIS A 9 21.39 0.71 15.67
C HIS A 9 21.11 -0.76 15.40
N SER A 10 21.41 -1.66 16.34
CA SER A 10 21.19 -3.09 16.20
C SER A 10 19.69 -3.44 16.22
N ARG A 11 18.91 -2.83 17.11
CA ARG A 11 17.45 -3.05 17.20
C ARG A 11 16.68 -2.54 15.98
N LYS A 12 17.16 -1.49 15.33
CA LYS A 12 16.52 -0.94 14.13
C LYS A 12 16.72 -1.82 12.91
N LYS A 13 17.89 -2.43 12.77
CA LYS A 13 18.23 -3.35 11.66
C LYS A 13 17.49 -4.69 11.76
N SER A 14 17.33 -5.25 12.96
CA SER A 14 16.58 -6.50 13.15
C SER A 14 15.10 -6.32 12.84
N PHE A 15 14.49 -5.20 13.27
CA PHE A 15 13.09 -4.90 13.00
C PHE A 15 12.80 -4.70 11.51
N GLU A 16 13.70 -4.05 10.76
CA GLU A 16 13.57 -3.89 9.30
C GLU A 16 13.67 -5.23 8.56
N LEU A 17 14.55 -6.14 9.00
CA LEU A 17 14.69 -7.48 8.41
C LEU A 17 13.48 -8.36 8.69
N ASP A 18 12.93 -8.30 9.91
CA ASP A 18 11.73 -9.04 10.30
C ASP A 18 10.50 -8.58 9.52
N GLU A 19 10.36 -7.27 9.26
CA GLU A 19 9.27 -6.72 8.45
C GLU A 19 9.37 -7.17 6.98
N VAL A 20 10.58 -7.21 6.41
CA VAL A 20 10.80 -7.71 5.03
C VAL A 20 10.44 -9.18 4.90
N HIS A 21 10.93 -10.03 5.83
CA HIS A 21 10.61 -11.46 5.84
C HIS A 21 9.13 -11.71 6.05
N PHE A 22 8.48 -10.93 6.91
CA PHE A 22 7.06 -11.08 7.18
C PHE A 22 6.20 -10.66 5.99
N ILE A 23 6.48 -9.49 5.38
CA ILE A 23 5.74 -9.03 4.19
C ILE A 23 5.93 -10.00 3.03
N ARG A 24 7.13 -10.52 2.84
CA ARG A 24 7.40 -11.54 1.84
C ARG A 24 6.61 -12.83 2.13
N SER A 25 6.59 -13.29 3.38
CA SER A 25 5.81 -14.46 3.77
C SER A 25 4.30 -14.22 3.67
N TRP A 26 3.83 -13.00 3.91
CA TRP A 26 2.43 -12.61 3.76
C TRP A 26 2.01 -12.59 2.29
N LEU A 27 2.88 -12.12 1.39
CA LEU A 27 2.67 -12.14 -0.06
C LEU A 27 2.79 -13.55 -0.67
N GLU A 28 3.63 -14.42 -0.08
CA GLU A 28 3.89 -15.78 -0.59
C GLU A 28 2.95 -16.85 -0.01
N ARG A 29 2.43 -16.69 1.22
CA ARG A 29 1.53 -17.65 1.88
C ARG A 29 0.20 -17.91 1.17
N PRO A 30 -0.48 -16.93 0.53
CA PRO A 30 -1.70 -17.21 -0.22
C PRO A 30 -1.49 -18.15 -1.41
N LEU A 31 -0.28 -18.22 -1.97
CA LEU A 31 0.05 -19.14 -3.05
C LEU A 31 0.13 -20.60 -2.57
N ALA A 32 0.43 -20.83 -1.29
CA ALA A 32 0.58 -22.17 -0.72
C ALA A 32 -0.75 -22.75 -0.17
N THR A 33 -1.69 -21.88 0.24
CA THR A 33 -2.91 -22.31 0.95
C THR A 33 -4.21 -21.89 0.27
N GLY A 34 -4.18 -21.03 -0.75
CA GLY A 34 -5.38 -20.52 -1.43
C GLY A 34 -6.30 -19.64 -0.56
N ALA A 35 -5.95 -19.40 0.70
CA ALA A 35 -6.77 -18.64 1.63
C ALA A 35 -5.99 -17.47 2.22
N VAL A 36 -6.55 -16.28 2.12
CA VAL A 36 -6.08 -15.10 2.88
C VAL A 36 -6.37 -15.34 4.37
N THR A 37 -5.34 -15.22 5.22
CA THR A 37 -5.55 -15.37 6.68
C THR A 37 -6.56 -14.34 7.19
N PRO A 38 -7.36 -14.64 8.24
CA PRO A 38 -8.31 -13.68 8.82
C PRO A 38 -7.68 -12.32 9.16
N SER A 39 -6.44 -12.33 9.64
CA SER A 39 -5.63 -11.14 9.92
C SER A 39 -5.38 -10.29 8.67
N GLY A 40 -4.98 -10.91 7.56
CA GLY A 40 -4.76 -10.23 6.29
C GLY A 40 -6.04 -9.58 5.73
N ARG A 41 -7.19 -10.23 5.90
CA ARG A 41 -8.50 -9.68 5.50
C ARG A 41 -8.88 -8.43 6.30
N MET A 42 -8.64 -8.42 7.62
CA MET A 42 -8.94 -7.25 8.45
C MET A 42 -8.11 -6.03 8.02
N LEU A 43 -6.81 -6.23 7.76
CA LEU A 43 -5.94 -5.16 7.27
C LEU A 43 -6.41 -4.63 5.91
N ALA A 44 -6.71 -5.53 4.97
CA ALA A 44 -7.19 -5.17 3.64
C ALA A 44 -8.50 -4.36 3.70
N ARG A 45 -9.47 -4.79 4.51
CA ARG A 45 -10.72 -4.06 4.73
C ARG A 45 -10.50 -2.70 5.38
N THR A 46 -9.59 -2.60 6.35
CA THR A 46 -9.24 -1.30 6.96
C THR A 46 -8.65 -0.36 5.91
N MET A 47 -7.80 -0.85 5.01
CA MET A 47 -7.26 -0.03 3.92
C MET A 47 -8.35 0.42 2.94
N ALA A 48 -9.25 -0.49 2.55
CA ALA A 48 -10.36 -0.20 1.64
C ALA A 48 -11.33 0.83 2.22
N HIS A 49 -11.58 0.81 3.53
CA HIS A 49 -12.48 1.76 4.22
C HIS A 49 -12.11 3.24 4.01
N TYR A 50 -10.83 3.55 3.76
CA TYR A 50 -10.39 4.93 3.49
C TYR A 50 -10.59 5.37 2.03
N VAL A 51 -11.12 4.51 1.18
CA VAL A 51 -11.45 4.81 -0.22
C VAL A 51 -12.97 4.97 -0.35
N ASP A 52 -13.42 6.18 -0.62
CA ASP A 52 -14.84 6.48 -0.78
C ASP A 52 -15.38 5.91 -2.11
N PRO A 53 -16.31 4.92 -2.09
CA PRO A 53 -16.89 4.34 -3.30
C PRO A 53 -17.69 5.33 -4.14
N ALA A 54 -18.32 6.32 -3.50
CA ALA A 54 -19.13 7.33 -4.16
C ALA A 54 -18.29 8.35 -4.96
N ARG A 55 -17.01 8.49 -4.62
CA ARG A 55 -16.09 9.32 -5.40
C ARG A 55 -15.75 8.65 -6.72
N GLY A 56 -16.24 9.19 -7.81
CA GLY A 56 -15.90 8.76 -9.16
C GLY A 56 -14.39 8.89 -9.47
N GLY A 57 -13.94 8.23 -10.53
CA GLY A 57 -12.54 8.22 -11.01
C GLY A 57 -11.76 6.96 -10.61
N PRO A 58 -10.55 6.79 -11.18
CA PRO A 58 -9.73 5.61 -10.94
C PRO A 58 -9.28 5.48 -9.49
N VAL A 59 -9.13 4.24 -9.02
CA VAL A 59 -8.45 3.88 -7.77
C VAL A 59 -7.22 3.06 -8.14
N ILE A 60 -6.06 3.51 -7.71
CA ILE A 60 -4.78 2.88 -8.05
C ILE A 60 -4.31 2.05 -6.85
N GLU A 61 -3.99 0.79 -7.08
CA GLU A 61 -3.35 -0.08 -6.09
C GLU A 61 -1.90 -0.36 -6.48
N LEU A 62 -0.99 -0.17 -5.53
CA LEU A 62 0.45 -0.39 -5.69
C LEU A 62 0.89 -1.65 -4.97
N GLY A 63 1.42 -2.62 -5.72
CA GLY A 63 1.86 -3.90 -5.19
C GLY A 63 0.71 -4.77 -4.67
N PRO A 64 -0.33 -5.04 -5.46
CA PRO A 64 -1.48 -5.88 -5.06
C PRO A 64 -1.07 -7.32 -4.72
N GLY A 65 0.04 -7.82 -5.26
CA GLY A 65 0.49 -9.18 -5.06
C GLY A 65 -0.55 -10.20 -5.53
N THR A 66 -1.10 -10.99 -4.59
CA THR A 66 -2.18 -11.95 -4.89
C THR A 66 -3.59 -11.33 -4.87
N GLY A 67 -3.73 -10.05 -4.54
CA GLY A 67 -4.97 -9.28 -4.64
C GLY A 67 -5.88 -9.23 -3.41
N PRO A 68 -5.39 -9.39 -2.15
CA PRO A 68 -6.28 -9.32 -0.98
C PRO A 68 -6.85 -7.93 -0.75
N VAL A 69 -6.09 -6.87 -1.03
CA VAL A 69 -6.57 -5.48 -0.91
C VAL A 69 -7.47 -5.14 -2.10
N THR A 70 -7.15 -5.63 -3.30
CA THR A 70 -8.03 -5.54 -4.48
C THR A 70 -9.41 -6.11 -4.17
N GLU A 71 -9.46 -7.32 -3.60
CA GLU A 71 -10.72 -7.99 -3.21
C GLU A 71 -11.49 -7.15 -2.18
N ALA A 72 -10.80 -6.64 -1.15
CA ALA A 72 -11.42 -5.79 -0.14
C ALA A 72 -11.95 -4.46 -0.71
N LEU A 73 -11.28 -3.86 -1.70
CA LEU A 73 -11.77 -2.67 -2.40
C LEU A 73 -13.06 -2.96 -3.17
N VAL A 74 -13.13 -4.12 -3.84
CA VAL A 74 -14.35 -4.57 -4.56
C VAL A 74 -15.49 -4.85 -3.56
N GLU A 75 -15.21 -5.59 -2.48
CA GLU A 75 -16.17 -5.82 -1.38
C GLU A 75 -16.68 -4.52 -0.75
N HIS A 76 -15.83 -3.48 -0.70
CA HIS A 76 -16.19 -2.15 -0.17
C HIS A 76 -17.04 -1.33 -1.14
N GLY A 77 -17.28 -1.80 -2.36
CA GLY A 77 -18.14 -1.15 -3.35
C GLY A 77 -17.39 -0.37 -4.44
N ILE A 78 -16.08 -0.56 -4.57
CA ILE A 78 -15.33 -0.01 -5.71
C ILE A 78 -15.60 -0.88 -6.93
N ASP A 79 -16.11 -0.29 -8.00
CA ASP A 79 -16.26 -0.97 -9.30
C ASP A 79 -14.88 -1.46 -9.79
N PRO A 80 -14.72 -2.77 -10.06
CA PRO A 80 -13.48 -3.33 -10.59
C PRO A 80 -12.95 -2.62 -11.85
N ALA A 81 -13.84 -2.10 -12.71
CA ALA A 81 -13.44 -1.35 -13.90
C ALA A 81 -12.70 -0.03 -13.61
N ARG A 82 -12.83 0.48 -12.39
CA ARG A 82 -12.12 1.68 -11.91
C ARG A 82 -10.73 1.37 -11.35
N LEU A 83 -10.41 0.09 -11.10
CA LEU A 83 -9.14 -0.30 -10.48
C LEU A 83 -8.01 -0.32 -11.52
N ILE A 84 -6.90 0.34 -11.16
CA ILE A 84 -5.61 0.25 -11.86
C ILE A 84 -4.63 -0.41 -10.89
N LEU A 85 -4.22 -1.64 -11.21
CA LEU A 85 -3.38 -2.50 -10.38
C LEU A 85 -1.94 -2.44 -10.91
N VAL A 86 -1.01 -1.81 -10.18
CA VAL A 86 0.41 -1.70 -10.56
C VAL A 86 1.21 -2.76 -9.82
N GLU A 87 1.67 -3.77 -10.55
CA GLU A 87 2.41 -4.90 -10.00
C GLU A 87 3.71 -5.14 -10.77
N PHE A 88 4.79 -5.40 -10.05
CA PHE A 88 6.12 -5.63 -10.66
C PHE A 88 6.30 -7.07 -11.13
N ASN A 89 5.75 -8.05 -10.38
CA ASN A 89 5.96 -9.47 -10.65
C ASN A 89 5.02 -9.95 -11.78
N PRO A 90 5.57 -10.47 -12.90
CA PRO A 90 4.74 -10.91 -14.04
C PRO A 90 3.79 -12.06 -13.69
N ARG A 91 4.15 -12.96 -12.76
CA ARG A 91 3.27 -14.05 -12.31
C ARG A 91 2.06 -13.50 -11.54
N PHE A 92 2.26 -12.51 -10.68
CA PHE A 92 1.14 -11.84 -10.00
C PHE A 92 0.29 -11.04 -10.98
N CYS A 93 0.88 -10.40 -12.00
CA CYS A 93 0.11 -9.74 -13.04
C CYS A 93 -0.83 -10.72 -13.78
N GLN A 94 -0.36 -11.93 -14.11
CA GLN A 94 -1.21 -12.97 -14.72
C GLN A 94 -2.33 -13.41 -13.78
N LEU A 95 -2.02 -13.65 -12.50
CA LEU A 95 -3.00 -14.01 -11.48
C LEU A 95 -4.08 -12.92 -11.33
N LEU A 96 -3.68 -11.66 -11.24
CA LEU A 96 -4.58 -10.52 -11.08
C LEU A 96 -5.51 -10.35 -12.28
N ARG A 97 -5.01 -10.51 -13.51
CA ARG A 97 -5.86 -10.50 -14.73
C ARG A 97 -6.91 -11.60 -14.73
N ALA A 98 -6.55 -12.79 -14.22
CA ALA A 98 -7.51 -13.89 -14.10
C ALA A 98 -8.55 -13.67 -13.00
N ARG A 99 -8.14 -13.11 -11.84
CA ARG A 99 -9.02 -12.88 -10.69
C ARG A 99 -9.91 -11.64 -10.84
N PHE A 100 -9.40 -10.59 -11.49
CA PHE A 100 -10.07 -9.29 -11.62
C PHE A 100 -10.08 -8.85 -13.10
N PRO A 101 -10.81 -9.58 -13.99
CA PRO A 101 -10.74 -9.37 -15.43
C PRO A 101 -11.26 -7.99 -15.88
N ALA A 102 -12.11 -7.33 -15.09
CA ALA A 102 -12.57 -5.97 -15.36
C ALA A 102 -11.57 -4.89 -14.97
N SER A 103 -10.52 -5.22 -14.17
CA SER A 103 -9.54 -4.25 -13.71
C SER A 103 -8.38 -4.10 -14.70
N THR A 104 -7.77 -2.92 -14.72
CA THR A 104 -6.58 -2.65 -15.54
C THR A 104 -5.31 -3.06 -14.79
N VAL A 105 -4.65 -4.14 -15.22
CA VAL A 105 -3.38 -4.60 -14.62
C VAL A 105 -2.19 -4.09 -15.42
N VAL A 106 -1.38 -3.24 -14.80
CA VAL A 106 -0.17 -2.64 -15.37
C VAL A 106 1.06 -3.27 -14.73
N GLN A 107 1.89 -3.92 -15.55
CA GLN A 107 3.18 -4.42 -15.08
C GLN A 107 4.19 -3.28 -15.04
N GLY A 108 4.75 -2.99 -13.85
CA GLY A 108 5.74 -1.92 -13.71
C GLY A 108 6.19 -1.66 -12.29
N ASP A 109 7.23 -0.83 -12.18
CA ASP A 109 7.76 -0.39 -10.88
C ASP A 109 6.93 0.77 -10.32
N ALA A 110 6.23 0.53 -9.21
CA ALA A 110 5.42 1.53 -8.53
C ALA A 110 6.21 2.77 -8.06
N TYR A 111 7.53 2.69 -7.90
CA TYR A 111 8.38 3.84 -7.57
C TYR A 111 8.61 4.81 -8.76
N GLY A 112 8.16 4.44 -9.96
CA GLY A 112 8.04 5.30 -11.14
C GLY A 112 6.58 5.46 -11.58
N LEU A 113 5.65 5.59 -10.64
CA LEU A 113 4.20 5.50 -10.81
C LEU A 113 3.68 6.32 -11.98
N ARG A 114 3.99 7.62 -12.01
CA ARG A 114 3.48 8.54 -13.05
C ARG A 114 3.77 8.03 -14.46
N ARG A 115 4.99 7.56 -14.71
CA ARG A 115 5.39 7.03 -16.01
C ARG A 115 4.67 5.70 -16.31
N VAL A 116 4.57 4.84 -15.32
CA VAL A 116 4.00 3.48 -15.46
C VAL A 116 2.53 3.54 -15.83
N ILE A 117 1.75 4.44 -15.23
CA ILE A 117 0.29 4.53 -15.47
C ILE A 117 -0.11 5.55 -16.53
N ALA A 118 0.82 6.36 -17.03
CA ALA A 118 0.52 7.38 -18.04
C ALA A 118 -0.29 6.86 -19.25
N PRO A 119 -0.04 5.65 -19.77
CA PRO A 119 -0.82 5.11 -20.90
C PRO A 119 -2.28 4.80 -20.58
N VAL A 120 -2.63 4.58 -19.30
CA VAL A 120 -3.96 4.09 -18.88
C VAL A 120 -4.73 5.11 -18.04
N LEU A 121 -4.05 6.04 -17.35
CA LEU A 121 -4.69 7.05 -16.52
C LEU A 121 -5.28 8.16 -17.37
N ARG A 122 -6.62 8.28 -17.42
CA ARG A 122 -7.34 9.27 -18.23
C ARG A 122 -7.82 10.50 -17.46
N GLN A 123 -7.85 10.40 -16.13
CA GLN A 123 -8.27 11.49 -15.23
C GLN A 123 -7.59 11.30 -13.87
N PRO A 124 -7.51 12.36 -13.03
CA PRO A 124 -6.93 12.25 -11.69
C PRO A 124 -7.60 11.17 -10.85
N ALA A 125 -6.79 10.38 -10.14
CA ALA A 125 -7.25 9.27 -9.34
C ALA A 125 -8.01 9.72 -8.08
N ALA A 126 -9.00 8.92 -7.68
CA ALA A 126 -9.80 9.12 -6.47
C ALA A 126 -9.06 8.66 -5.20
N ALA A 127 -8.16 7.69 -5.34
CA ALA A 127 -7.30 7.20 -4.26
C ALA A 127 -6.07 6.48 -4.83
N VAL A 128 -5.02 6.41 -4.02
CA VAL A 128 -3.90 5.47 -4.19
C VAL A 128 -3.80 4.63 -2.93
N VAL A 129 -3.83 3.31 -3.08
CA VAL A 129 -3.70 2.33 -1.99
C VAL A 129 -2.41 1.55 -2.19
N SER A 130 -1.53 1.51 -1.19
CA SER A 130 -0.19 0.94 -1.32
C SER A 130 0.03 -0.24 -0.38
N GLY A 131 0.27 -1.42 -0.96
CA GLY A 131 0.73 -2.64 -0.30
C GLY A 131 2.25 -2.76 -0.21
N LEU A 132 2.99 -1.71 -0.56
CA LEU A 132 4.45 -1.77 -0.63
C LEU A 132 5.11 -1.72 0.75
N PRO A 133 6.21 -2.47 0.96
CA PRO A 133 6.98 -2.48 2.21
C PRO A 133 7.88 -1.23 2.31
N LEU A 134 7.30 -0.07 2.64
CA LEU A 134 8.02 1.21 2.56
C LEU A 134 9.24 1.31 3.47
N PHE A 135 9.24 0.67 4.64
CA PHE A 135 10.40 0.72 5.54
C PHE A 135 11.65 0.00 4.99
N THR A 136 11.49 -0.85 3.97
CA THR A 136 12.63 -1.46 3.26
C THR A 136 13.37 -0.47 2.36
N LYS A 137 12.80 0.72 2.14
CA LYS A 137 13.36 1.74 1.24
C LYS A 137 13.87 2.95 2.02
N PRO A 138 14.94 3.59 1.54
CA PRO A 138 15.41 4.85 2.10
C PRO A 138 14.32 5.92 2.11
N LEU A 139 14.34 6.82 3.10
CA LEU A 139 13.32 7.87 3.25
C LEU A 139 13.12 8.71 1.98
N ARG A 140 14.21 9.06 1.28
CA ARG A 140 14.13 9.78 -0.01
C ARG A 140 13.29 9.06 -1.06
N THR A 141 13.36 7.72 -1.10
CA THR A 141 12.57 6.90 -2.02
C THR A 141 11.10 6.88 -1.62
N ARG A 142 10.81 6.80 -0.31
CA ARG A 142 9.42 6.88 0.22
C ARG A 142 8.79 8.25 -0.07
N LEU A 143 9.53 9.34 0.12
CA LEU A 143 9.09 10.70 -0.20
C LEU A 143 8.86 10.88 -1.71
N ARG A 144 9.72 10.28 -2.55
CA ARG A 144 9.51 10.29 -4.01
C ARG A 144 8.23 9.57 -4.39
N LEU A 145 7.99 8.37 -3.85
CA LEU A 145 6.75 7.63 -4.10
C LEU A 145 5.51 8.45 -3.73
N LEU A 146 5.52 9.10 -2.57
CA LEU A 146 4.40 9.92 -2.13
C LEU A 146 4.17 11.12 -3.10
N ARG A 147 5.23 11.77 -3.57
CA ARG A 147 5.13 12.84 -4.57
C ARG A 147 4.59 12.33 -5.90
N GLU A 148 5.04 11.18 -6.37
CA GLU A 148 4.50 10.51 -7.57
C GLU A 148 3.00 10.23 -7.41
N ALA A 149 2.59 9.68 -6.25
CA ALA A 149 1.18 9.41 -5.96
C ALA A 149 0.34 10.70 -5.96
N PHE A 150 0.81 11.77 -5.30
CA PHE A 150 0.07 13.04 -5.29
C PHE A 150 0.05 13.75 -6.65
N SER A 151 0.98 13.45 -7.56
CA SER A 151 0.94 14.01 -8.92
C SER A 151 -0.16 13.42 -9.80
N VAL A 152 -0.72 12.29 -9.40
CA VAL A 152 -1.78 11.58 -10.13
C VAL A 152 -3.11 11.56 -9.37
N LEU A 153 -3.11 11.92 -8.10
CA LEU A 153 -4.31 12.08 -7.27
C LEU A 153 -5.00 13.42 -7.53
N ARG A 154 -6.32 13.44 -7.42
CA ARG A 154 -7.06 14.69 -7.29
C ARG A 154 -6.78 15.38 -5.95
N PRO A 155 -6.94 16.71 -5.84
CA PRO A 155 -6.77 17.42 -4.56
C PRO A 155 -7.59 16.78 -3.44
N GLY A 156 -6.99 16.64 -2.25
CA GLY A 156 -7.63 16.05 -1.07
C GLY A 156 -7.84 14.53 -1.11
N ALA A 157 -7.51 13.86 -2.23
CA ALA A 157 -7.65 12.40 -2.32
C ALA A 157 -6.59 11.69 -1.47
N PRO A 158 -6.92 10.51 -0.90
CA PRO A 158 -6.04 9.79 0.01
C PRO A 158 -4.94 9.01 -0.71
N PHE A 159 -3.75 9.02 -0.12
CA PHE A 159 -2.75 7.97 -0.26
C PHE A 159 -2.79 7.09 0.99
N VAL A 160 -3.21 5.84 0.83
CA VAL A 160 -3.41 4.87 1.91
C VAL A 160 -2.25 3.89 1.95
N GLN A 161 -1.60 3.75 3.11
CA GLN A 161 -0.43 2.88 3.30
C GLN A 161 -0.53 2.15 4.63
N PHE A 162 -0.21 0.87 4.67
CA PHE A 162 -0.07 0.17 5.94
C PHE A 162 1.39 0.04 6.40
N THR A 163 1.57 -0.23 7.69
CA THR A 163 2.86 -0.61 8.28
C THR A 163 2.66 -1.43 9.55
N TYR A 164 3.65 -2.25 9.87
CA TYR A 164 3.76 -2.94 11.17
C TYR A 164 4.50 -2.10 12.22
N ALA A 165 5.15 -1.01 11.79
CA ALA A 165 5.83 -0.09 12.70
C ALA A 165 4.84 0.80 13.46
N VAL A 166 5.27 1.29 14.64
CA VAL A 166 4.49 2.24 15.45
C VAL A 166 4.52 3.67 14.92
N VAL A 167 5.51 3.95 14.04
CA VAL A 167 5.75 5.27 13.47
C VAL A 167 5.28 5.34 12.02
N PRO A 168 4.93 6.53 11.50
CA PRO A 168 4.54 6.68 10.11
C PRO A 168 5.69 6.30 9.17
N PRO A 169 5.43 5.56 8.08
CA PRO A 169 6.45 5.22 7.10
C PRO A 169 7.00 6.45 6.37
N ILE A 170 6.22 7.52 6.31
CA ILE A 170 6.62 8.82 5.75
C ILE A 170 6.29 9.90 6.78
N PRO A 171 7.29 10.58 7.38
CA PRO A 171 7.06 11.64 8.36
C PRO A 171 6.32 12.82 7.71
N LYS A 172 5.15 13.19 8.26
CA LYS A 172 4.28 14.25 7.71
C LYS A 172 4.97 15.61 7.58
N ALA A 173 5.81 15.95 8.55
CA ALA A 173 6.56 17.23 8.55
C ALA A 173 7.49 17.37 7.34
N LEU A 174 8.08 16.27 6.85
CA LEU A 174 8.96 16.27 5.69
C LEU A 174 8.21 16.19 4.36
N ALA A 175 6.97 15.73 4.39
CA ALA A 175 6.16 15.52 3.20
C ALA A 175 5.25 16.72 2.87
N GLY A 176 5.05 17.66 3.80
CA GLY A 176 4.14 18.80 3.64
C GLY A 176 2.68 18.38 3.41
N VAL A 177 2.23 17.34 4.12
CA VAL A 177 0.91 16.71 3.97
C VAL A 177 0.28 16.49 5.34
N SER A 178 -1.06 16.40 5.38
CA SER A 178 -1.74 15.83 6.53
C SER A 178 -1.53 14.31 6.58
N ALA A 179 -1.46 13.75 7.78
CA ALA A 179 -1.39 12.31 7.97
C ALA A 179 -2.24 11.93 9.19
N GLU A 180 -3.12 10.98 8.99
CA GLU A 180 -3.92 10.34 10.03
C GLU A 180 -3.59 8.85 10.10
N ALA A 181 -3.80 8.23 11.25
CA ALA A 181 -3.55 6.82 11.46
C ALA A 181 -4.82 6.13 11.93
N SER A 182 -5.07 4.92 11.43
CA SER A 182 -6.11 4.05 11.98
C SER A 182 -5.80 3.65 13.42
N GLU A 183 -6.77 3.08 14.11
CA GLU A 183 -6.49 2.24 15.26
C GLU A 183 -5.56 1.08 14.90
N ARG A 184 -4.95 0.48 15.91
CA ARG A 184 -4.08 -0.67 15.71
C ARG A 184 -4.92 -1.91 15.42
N ILE A 185 -4.55 -2.62 14.36
CA ILE A 185 -5.19 -3.87 13.95
C ILE A 185 -4.49 -5.00 14.68
N TRP A 186 -4.97 -5.30 15.90
CA TRP A 186 -4.36 -6.29 16.80
C TRP A 186 -4.54 -7.73 16.31
N MET A 187 -5.60 -8.01 15.54
CA MET A 187 -5.83 -9.31 14.93
C MET A 187 -4.83 -9.62 13.79
N ASN A 188 -4.01 -8.66 13.42
CA ASN A 188 -2.89 -8.86 12.50
C ASN A 188 -1.63 -9.21 13.30
N LEU A 189 -0.90 -10.25 12.89
CA LEU A 189 0.31 -10.68 13.58
C LEU A 189 1.52 -10.57 12.63
N PRO A 190 2.44 -9.60 12.86
CA PRO A 190 2.42 -8.59 13.92
C PRO A 190 1.30 -7.55 13.73
N PRO A 191 0.89 -6.83 14.81
CA PRO A 191 -0.15 -5.80 14.71
C PRO A 191 0.20 -4.73 13.70
N ALA A 192 -0.76 -4.41 12.81
CA ALA A 192 -0.58 -3.42 11.75
C ALA A 192 -1.30 -2.10 12.06
N ARG A 193 -0.96 -1.05 11.32
CA ARG A 193 -1.66 0.23 11.31
C ARG A 193 -1.73 0.77 9.89
N VAL A 194 -2.83 1.39 9.54
CA VAL A 194 -3.03 2.09 8.27
C VAL A 194 -2.76 3.58 8.46
N TRP A 195 -2.02 4.17 7.55
CA TRP A 195 -1.73 5.60 7.49
C TRP A 195 -2.35 6.19 6.23
N VAL A 196 -3.03 7.30 6.39
CA VAL A 196 -3.70 8.01 5.30
C VAL A 196 -3.11 9.40 5.17
N TYR A 197 -2.53 9.67 4.02
CA TYR A 197 -1.90 10.96 3.71
C TYR A 197 -2.79 11.72 2.74
N ARG A 198 -2.98 13.02 2.97
CA ARG A 198 -3.67 13.92 2.05
C ARG A 198 -2.88 15.20 1.85
N LYS A 199 -2.90 15.68 0.62
CA LYS A 199 -2.36 16.98 0.26
C LYS A 199 -3.55 17.94 0.07
N GLY A 200 -3.53 19.06 0.83
CA GLY A 200 -4.47 20.17 0.63
C GLY A 200 -4.26 20.88 -0.69
#